data_32fa66878a80e8b00ea304f1991f6a51
#
_entry.id   32fa66878a80e8b00ea304f1991f6a51
#
_cell.length_a   1.000
_cell.length_b   1.000
_cell.length_c   1.000
_cell.angle_alpha   90.00
_cell.angle_beta   90.00
_cell.angle_gamma   90.00
#
_symmetry.space_group_name_H-M   'P 1'
#
loop_
_entity.id
_entity.type
_entity.pdbx_description
1 polymer ?
#
loop_
_entity_poly.entity_id
_entity_poly.type
_entity_poly.pdbx_seq_one_letter_code
_entity_poly.pdbx_strand_id
1 'polypeptide(L)'
;MKRLFVLIAVAATLAACSESEEFETASVFTVTGYSDVETGTRTSFGTPDAEKIPYKWTSGDYIWLGNNKSKSISSDCTLANFQFEGGTAVVGTGHIFYNMTGTNKTAKVLTTQTADGNLGNDGDFGYAVLDEFNSFYLSHKTSYVWFNTTTQSEGMPKLNSITMTVTEGISIAGERMFDFQSGEWEASVVDGSNCITLNFTEGFALQSSYDGVMAAMVCLPAEVSGTDLTVTYTFADGSTYTEKKTPSKDFTTGNTIRISTEIAKEDLVKEAAYDLRILTFEDADAKFSPYTLDYAGAEITTWSDPIDEPE
;
A
#
# COMPACT_ATOMS: atom_id res chain seq x y z
N MET A 1 -17.35 -38.69 56.01
CA MET A 1 -17.29 -38.81 54.54
C MET A 1 -16.34 -37.73 54.04
N LYS A 2 -15.08 -38.08 53.79
CA LYS A 2 -14.04 -37.18 53.29
C LYS A 2 -14.07 -37.22 51.74
N ARG A 3 -14.32 -36.04 51.11
CA ARG A 3 -14.24 -35.90 49.66
C ARG A 3 -12.81 -35.49 49.28
N LEU A 4 -12.12 -36.40 48.58
CA LEU A 4 -10.81 -36.23 48.04
C LEU A 4 -10.95 -35.47 46.70
N PHE A 5 -10.40 -34.25 46.60
CA PHE A 5 -10.24 -33.53 45.35
C PHE A 5 -8.93 -33.99 44.67
N VAL A 6 -9.07 -34.63 43.52
CA VAL A 6 -7.92 -34.98 42.64
C VAL A 6 -7.71 -33.78 41.74
N LEU A 7 -6.57 -33.10 41.91
CA LEU A 7 -6.07 -32.10 40.96
C LEU A 7 -5.35 -32.85 39.84
N ILE A 8 -5.90 -32.81 38.64
CA ILE A 8 -5.20 -33.28 37.43
C ILE A 8 -4.41 -32.10 36.87
N ALA A 9 -3.09 -32.12 37.05
CA ALA A 9 -2.17 -31.23 36.37
C ALA A 9 -1.90 -31.82 34.98
N VAL A 10 -2.40 -31.15 33.93
CA VAL A 10 -2.04 -31.46 32.55
C VAL A 10 -0.70 -30.76 32.26
N ALA A 11 0.39 -31.53 32.29
CA ALA A 11 1.68 -31.08 31.82
C ALA A 11 1.67 -31.22 30.28
N ALA A 12 1.60 -30.09 29.57
CA ALA A 12 1.87 -30.05 28.15
C ALA A 12 3.38 -30.16 27.95
N THR A 13 3.86 -31.31 27.54
CA THR A 13 5.25 -31.53 27.12
C THR A 13 5.45 -30.92 25.73
N LEU A 14 6.08 -29.75 25.68
CA LEU A 14 6.66 -29.22 24.46
C LEU A 14 7.99 -29.95 24.22
N ALA A 15 8.02 -30.78 23.18
CA ALA A 15 9.25 -31.38 22.71
C ALA A 15 10.09 -30.28 22.03
N ALA A 16 11.03 -29.69 22.77
CA ALA A 16 12.08 -28.88 22.22
C ALA A 16 13.27 -29.78 21.92
N CYS A 17 13.70 -29.83 20.67
CA CYS A 17 15.02 -30.34 20.33
C CYS A 17 16.05 -29.39 20.92
N SER A 18 16.76 -29.83 21.98
CA SER A 18 17.88 -29.12 22.56
C SER A 18 19.17 -29.70 21.99
N GLU A 19 19.84 -28.92 21.14
CA GLU A 19 21.30 -28.99 21.05
C GLU A 19 21.85 -28.01 22.08
N SER A 20 22.59 -28.56 23.04
CA SER A 20 23.20 -27.82 24.14
C SER A 20 24.47 -27.13 23.65
N GLU A 21 24.36 -25.86 23.30
CA GLU A 21 25.48 -24.93 23.46
C GLU A 21 25.15 -24.03 24.65
N GLU A 22 26.07 -23.96 25.64
CA GLU A 22 26.00 -23.02 26.76
C GLU A 22 26.11 -21.60 26.20
N PHE A 23 24.97 -21.02 25.82
CA PHE A 23 24.85 -19.59 25.62
C PHE A 23 24.46 -18.96 26.94
N GLU A 24 25.24 -17.97 27.38
CA GLU A 24 24.76 -16.99 28.35
C GLU A 24 23.36 -16.59 27.85
N THR A 25 22.33 -16.92 28.60
CA THR A 25 20.95 -16.60 28.29
C THR A 25 20.79 -15.07 28.40
N ALA A 26 21.03 -14.38 27.30
CA ALA A 26 20.52 -13.04 27.13
C ALA A 26 19.02 -13.13 27.43
N SER A 27 18.55 -12.43 28.44
CA SER A 27 17.16 -12.46 28.85
C SER A 27 16.32 -11.93 27.65
N VAL A 28 15.49 -12.81 27.06
CA VAL A 28 14.61 -12.45 25.94
C VAL A 28 13.33 -11.90 26.53
N PHE A 29 13.03 -10.64 26.24
CA PHE A 29 11.76 -10.03 26.56
C PHE A 29 10.77 -10.28 25.41
N THR A 30 9.58 -10.77 25.71
CA THR A 30 8.54 -11.08 24.70
C THR A 30 7.33 -10.18 24.91
N VAL A 31 6.82 -9.63 23.82
CA VAL A 31 5.59 -8.84 23.76
C VAL A 31 4.62 -9.50 22.81
N THR A 32 3.35 -9.61 23.22
CA THR A 32 2.32 -10.25 22.44
C THR A 32 1.46 -9.19 21.73
N GLY A 33 1.47 -9.23 20.40
CA GLY A 33 0.63 -8.39 19.55
C GLY A 33 -0.62 -9.14 19.10
N TYR A 34 -1.78 -8.62 19.43
CA TYR A 34 -3.06 -9.12 18.97
C TYR A 34 -3.46 -8.42 17.69
N SER A 35 -4.04 -9.18 16.78
CA SER A 35 -4.82 -8.65 15.69
C SER A 35 -6.29 -8.61 16.13
N ASP A 36 -6.84 -7.43 16.38
CA ASP A 36 -8.23 -7.33 16.79
C ASP A 36 -9.18 -7.37 15.58
N VAL A 37 -10.24 -8.14 15.71
CA VAL A 37 -11.31 -8.25 14.70
C VAL A 37 -12.16 -6.98 14.66
N GLU A 38 -12.19 -6.20 15.75
CA GLU A 38 -13.09 -5.04 15.88
C GLU A 38 -12.45 -3.69 15.52
N THR A 39 -11.13 -3.54 15.61
CA THR A 39 -10.45 -2.23 15.45
C THR A 39 -9.33 -2.20 14.41
N GLY A 40 -9.15 -3.22 13.61
CA GLY A 40 -8.28 -3.20 12.44
C GLY A 40 -6.79 -3.04 12.75
N THR A 41 -6.13 -4.10 13.22
CA THR A 41 -4.69 -4.09 13.45
C THR A 41 -4.00 -5.12 12.57
N ARG A 42 -3.37 -4.72 11.43
CA ARG A 42 -2.68 -5.71 10.57
C ARG A 42 -1.90 -5.14 9.41
N THR A 43 -0.95 -5.92 8.94
CA THR A 43 0.00 -5.58 7.89
C THR A 43 -0.40 -6.10 6.51
N SER A 44 -1.36 -7.00 6.44
CA SER A 44 -2.00 -7.43 5.19
C SER A 44 -3.48 -7.72 5.40
N PHE A 45 -4.25 -7.66 4.30
CA PHE A 45 -5.66 -8.01 4.31
C PHE A 45 -5.84 -9.53 4.34
N GLY A 46 -6.72 -10.00 5.25
CA GLY A 46 -7.25 -11.35 5.19
C GLY A 46 -8.43 -11.44 4.21
N THR A 47 -9.09 -12.60 4.18
CA THR A 47 -10.34 -12.77 3.41
C THR A 47 -11.42 -11.88 4.03
N PRO A 48 -12.06 -11.00 3.25
CA PRO A 48 -13.10 -10.13 3.77
C PRO A 48 -14.30 -10.93 4.28
N ASP A 49 -14.81 -10.56 5.45
CA ASP A 49 -16.16 -10.89 5.84
C ASP A 49 -17.02 -9.65 5.61
N ALA A 50 -18.22 -9.78 5.10
CA ALA A 50 -19.11 -8.81 4.44
C ALA A 50 -18.99 -7.30 4.78
N GLU A 51 -18.43 -6.93 5.93
CA GLU A 51 -18.24 -5.54 6.37
C GLU A 51 -16.85 -5.25 6.96
N LYS A 52 -16.04 -6.27 7.25
CA LYS A 52 -14.75 -6.12 7.93
C LYS A 52 -13.69 -6.93 7.19
N ILE A 53 -12.60 -6.30 6.84
CA ILE A 53 -11.42 -7.02 6.36
C ILE A 53 -10.52 -7.30 7.54
N PRO A 54 -10.33 -8.58 7.88
CA PRO A 54 -9.38 -8.93 8.89
C PRO A 54 -7.96 -8.68 8.39
N TYR A 55 -7.14 -8.02 9.18
CA TYR A 55 -5.71 -7.90 8.96
C TYR A 55 -4.96 -9.01 9.72
N LYS A 56 -3.76 -9.36 9.36
CA LYS A 56 -2.93 -10.34 10.04
C LYS A 56 -1.46 -9.93 9.98
N TRP A 57 -0.71 -10.28 10.98
CA TRP A 57 0.74 -10.16 10.94
C TRP A 57 1.29 -11.04 9.81
N THR A 58 2.26 -10.55 9.07
CA THR A 58 2.92 -11.28 7.98
C THR A 58 4.35 -11.65 8.35
N SER A 59 4.85 -12.73 7.79
CA SER A 59 6.24 -13.12 7.94
C SER A 59 7.18 -11.97 7.55
N GLY A 60 8.13 -11.66 8.40
CA GLY A 60 9.02 -10.52 8.22
C GLY A 60 8.64 -9.29 9.05
N ASP A 61 7.41 -9.19 9.53
CA ASP A 61 6.97 -8.08 10.38
C ASP A 61 7.77 -8.01 11.68
N TYR A 62 7.99 -6.79 12.12
CA TYR A 62 8.64 -6.46 13.38
C TYR A 62 8.01 -5.20 13.98
N ILE A 63 8.24 -5.00 15.28
CA ILE A 63 7.80 -3.80 15.99
C ILE A 63 8.98 -3.14 16.69
N TRP A 64 8.74 -1.90 17.07
CA TRP A 64 9.64 -1.15 17.94
C TRP A 64 8.97 -0.94 19.30
N LEU A 65 9.70 -1.21 20.37
CA LEU A 65 9.34 -0.81 21.73
C LEU A 65 10.23 0.38 22.10
N GLY A 66 9.67 1.57 22.05
CA GLY A 66 10.47 2.79 22.10
C GLY A 66 11.46 2.84 20.93
N ASN A 67 12.75 2.71 21.23
CA ASN A 67 13.84 2.70 20.24
C ASN A 67 14.44 1.30 20.01
N ASN A 68 13.89 0.28 20.65
CA ASN A 68 14.38 -1.09 20.51
C ASN A 68 13.57 -1.84 19.46
N LYS A 69 14.24 -2.41 18.47
CA LYS A 69 13.63 -3.20 17.42
C LYS A 69 13.48 -4.66 17.85
N SER A 70 12.33 -5.27 17.64
CA SER A 70 12.13 -6.71 17.83
C SER A 70 12.81 -7.53 16.75
N LYS A 71 12.96 -8.84 16.98
CA LYS A 71 13.14 -9.81 15.89
C LYS A 71 11.89 -9.83 15.02
N SER A 72 12.09 -10.14 13.74
CA SER A 72 10.98 -10.36 12.81
C SER A 72 10.26 -11.67 13.13
N ILE A 73 8.95 -11.71 12.93
CA ILE A 73 8.20 -12.96 13.01
C ILE A 73 8.48 -13.82 11.76
N SER A 74 8.39 -15.15 11.93
CA SER A 74 8.76 -16.10 10.88
C SER A 74 7.59 -16.61 10.04
N SER A 75 6.36 -16.32 10.45
CA SER A 75 5.15 -16.82 9.78
C SER A 75 3.98 -15.89 9.98
N ASP A 76 3.04 -15.94 9.04
CA ASP A 76 1.77 -15.22 9.13
C ASP A 76 0.95 -15.72 10.32
N CYS A 77 0.37 -14.80 11.08
CA CYS A 77 -0.44 -15.12 12.25
C CYS A 77 -1.40 -13.99 12.63
N THR A 78 -2.41 -14.32 13.44
CA THR A 78 -3.33 -13.34 14.04
C THR A 78 -2.83 -12.88 15.41
N LEU A 79 -1.97 -13.66 16.04
CA LEU A 79 -1.32 -13.35 17.31
C LEU A 79 0.17 -13.56 17.14
N ALA A 80 0.95 -12.48 17.28
CA ALA A 80 2.39 -12.50 17.12
C ALA A 80 3.11 -12.31 18.45
N ASN A 81 4.18 -13.07 18.64
CA ASN A 81 5.11 -12.90 19.76
C ASN A 81 6.39 -12.25 19.27
N PHE A 82 6.59 -11.00 19.63
CA PHE A 82 7.75 -10.22 19.28
C PHE A 82 8.84 -10.32 20.35
N GLN A 83 10.02 -10.75 19.96
CA GLN A 83 11.16 -10.94 20.86
C GLN A 83 12.15 -9.79 20.76
N PHE A 84 12.58 -9.30 21.90
CA PHE A 84 13.61 -8.26 22.01
C PHE A 84 14.87 -8.84 22.68
N GLU A 85 16.03 -8.56 22.10
CA GLU A 85 17.32 -8.91 22.69
C GLU A 85 17.73 -7.88 23.74
N GLY A 86 18.40 -8.33 24.82
CA GLY A 86 18.96 -7.43 25.84
C GLY A 86 18.10 -7.19 27.07
N GLY A 87 17.03 -7.93 27.29
CA GLY A 87 16.44 -8.18 28.60
C GLY A 87 15.97 -7.05 29.46
N THR A 88 15.76 -5.84 28.95
CA THR A 88 15.14 -4.78 29.74
C THR A 88 13.64 -4.92 29.63
N ALA A 89 13.04 -5.61 30.60
CA ALA A 89 11.59 -5.65 30.74
C ALA A 89 11.10 -4.22 31.01
N VAL A 90 10.51 -3.59 30.00
CA VAL A 90 9.71 -2.39 30.18
C VAL A 90 8.35 -2.87 30.65
N VAL A 91 8.17 -2.96 31.94
CA VAL A 91 6.89 -3.32 32.55
C VAL A 91 5.98 -2.10 32.51
N GLY A 92 4.91 -2.20 31.74
CA GLY A 92 3.86 -1.16 31.66
C GLY A 92 4.25 0.09 30.88
N THR A 93 3.32 0.70 30.18
CA THR A 93 3.43 2.00 29.47
C THR A 93 4.48 2.14 28.37
N GLY A 94 4.98 1.03 27.80
CA GLY A 94 5.85 1.08 26.64
C GLY A 94 5.08 1.47 25.37
N HIS A 95 5.64 2.39 24.57
CA HIS A 95 5.08 2.75 23.27
C HIS A 95 5.56 1.77 22.21
N ILE A 96 4.61 1.17 21.50
CA ILE A 96 4.82 0.25 20.38
C ILE A 96 4.63 1.00 19.07
N PHE A 97 5.55 0.80 18.15
CA PHE A 97 5.46 1.31 16.78
C PHE A 97 5.64 0.17 15.79
N TYR A 98 4.74 0.09 14.83
CA TYR A 98 4.88 -0.77 13.68
C TYR A 98 5.39 0.07 12.49
N ASN A 99 6.40 -0.45 11.79
CA ASN A 99 6.94 0.13 10.57
C ASN A 99 7.42 1.59 10.68
N MET A 100 7.92 1.99 11.86
CA MET A 100 8.51 3.30 12.01
C MET A 100 9.89 3.37 11.34
N THR A 101 10.24 4.53 10.80
CA THR A 101 11.57 4.79 10.24
C THR A 101 12.46 5.50 11.29
N GLY A 102 13.67 4.97 11.46
CA GLY A 102 14.65 5.55 12.41
C GLY A 102 14.15 5.60 13.84
N THR A 103 14.66 6.59 14.62
CA THR A 103 14.30 6.81 16.02
C THR A 103 13.23 7.88 16.21
N ASN A 104 12.79 8.53 15.14
CA ASN A 104 11.93 9.71 15.19
C ASN A 104 10.42 9.41 15.12
N LYS A 105 10.02 8.14 15.14
CA LYS A 105 8.61 7.72 15.00
C LYS A 105 7.96 8.29 13.74
N THR A 106 8.70 8.23 12.65
CA THR A 106 8.29 8.71 11.34
C THR A 106 7.72 7.54 10.54
N ALA A 107 6.59 7.75 9.89
CA ALA A 107 6.08 6.85 8.85
C ALA A 107 6.56 7.34 7.49
N LYS A 108 6.79 6.39 6.58
CA LYS A 108 7.11 6.67 5.18
C LYS A 108 6.15 5.92 4.28
N VAL A 109 5.14 6.62 3.81
CA VAL A 109 4.24 6.09 2.78
C VAL A 109 4.88 6.27 1.41
N LEU A 110 5.00 5.17 0.66
CA LEU A 110 5.68 5.17 -0.63
C LEU A 110 4.78 5.73 -1.74
N THR A 111 5.39 6.48 -2.67
CA THR A 111 4.74 6.97 -3.90
C THR A 111 4.55 5.87 -4.95
N THR A 112 5.33 4.79 -4.83
CA THR A 112 5.22 3.59 -5.68
C THR A 112 5.02 2.39 -4.78
N GLN A 113 3.87 1.75 -4.92
CA GLN A 113 3.41 0.63 -4.10
C GLN A 113 3.19 -0.61 -4.96
N THR A 114 3.08 -1.77 -4.32
CA THR A 114 2.91 -3.05 -5.02
C THR A 114 1.64 -3.76 -4.53
N ALA A 115 0.79 -4.17 -5.47
CA ALA A 115 -0.46 -4.89 -5.16
C ALA A 115 -0.19 -6.36 -4.79
N ASP A 116 0.66 -6.61 -3.79
CA ASP A 116 1.00 -7.94 -3.27
C ASP A 116 0.23 -8.28 -1.97
N GLY A 117 -0.56 -7.34 -1.47
CA GLY A 117 -1.33 -7.47 -0.24
C GLY A 117 -0.53 -7.20 1.04
N ASN A 118 0.77 -6.86 0.94
CA ASN A 118 1.61 -6.49 2.08
C ASN A 118 1.70 -4.97 2.23
N LEU A 119 0.79 -4.39 2.98
CA LEU A 119 0.70 -2.95 3.21
C LEU A 119 1.89 -2.39 3.99
N GLY A 120 2.56 -3.22 4.78
CA GLY A 120 3.75 -2.81 5.52
C GLY A 120 4.89 -2.38 4.61
N ASN A 121 5.08 -3.08 3.48
CA ASN A 121 6.08 -2.72 2.48
C ASN A 121 5.78 -1.38 1.82
N ASP A 122 4.51 -0.98 1.76
CA ASP A 122 4.04 0.25 1.13
C ASP A 122 4.02 1.46 2.09
N GLY A 123 4.35 1.21 3.36
CA GLY A 123 4.49 2.26 4.37
C GLY A 123 3.34 2.35 5.37
N ASP A 124 2.56 1.28 5.54
CA ASP A 124 1.57 1.24 6.61
C ASP A 124 2.25 1.40 7.97
N PHE A 125 1.69 2.26 8.81
CA PHE A 125 2.24 2.61 10.12
C PHE A 125 1.21 2.39 11.21
N GLY A 126 1.66 1.82 12.32
CA GLY A 126 0.81 1.56 13.47
C GLY A 126 1.43 1.96 14.80
N TYR A 127 0.58 2.26 15.76
CA TYR A 127 0.93 2.66 17.11
C TYR A 127 0.08 1.94 18.15
N ALA A 128 0.69 1.61 19.27
CA ALA A 128 0.01 1.06 20.44
C ALA A 128 0.73 1.43 21.73
N VAL A 129 0.08 1.17 22.85
CA VAL A 129 0.68 1.20 24.17
C VAL A 129 0.59 -0.19 24.79
N LEU A 130 1.67 -0.68 25.37
CA LEU A 130 1.67 -1.94 26.10
C LEU A 130 0.74 -1.89 27.30
N ASP A 131 0.00 -2.96 27.51
CA ASP A 131 -0.73 -3.19 28.75
C ASP A 131 0.17 -3.79 29.85
N GLU A 132 -0.40 -4.00 31.02
CA GLU A 132 0.30 -4.58 32.18
C GLU A 132 0.73 -6.05 31.98
N PHE A 133 0.21 -6.72 30.94
CA PHE A 133 0.52 -8.11 30.58
C PHE A 133 1.53 -8.21 29.44
N ASN A 134 2.19 -7.10 29.06
CA ASN A 134 3.06 -7.01 27.90
C ASN A 134 2.36 -7.42 26.58
N SER A 135 1.11 -7.03 26.45
CA SER A 135 0.34 -7.21 25.21
C SER A 135 -0.17 -5.88 24.69
N PHE A 136 -0.54 -5.86 23.42
CA PHE A 136 -1.04 -4.66 22.77
C PHE A 136 -1.96 -4.96 21.60
N TYR A 137 -2.82 -4.00 21.30
CA TYR A 137 -3.61 -3.92 20.09
C TYR A 137 -3.08 -2.77 19.24
N LEU A 138 -2.57 -3.10 18.05
CA LEU A 138 -2.00 -2.09 17.15
C LEU A 138 -3.13 -1.25 16.54
N SER A 139 -3.03 0.06 16.63
CA SER A 139 -3.90 1.00 15.91
C SER A 139 -3.16 1.54 14.69
N HIS A 140 -3.67 1.24 13.50
CA HIS A 140 -3.12 1.81 12.26
C HIS A 140 -3.34 3.30 12.20
N LYS A 141 -2.33 4.02 11.75
CA LYS A 141 -2.31 5.49 11.68
C LYS A 141 -2.29 6.03 10.25
N THR A 142 -2.13 5.18 9.27
CA THR A 142 -2.33 5.48 7.85
C THR A 142 -3.81 5.40 7.46
N SER A 143 -4.14 5.82 6.26
CA SER A 143 -5.44 5.64 5.62
C SER A 143 -5.30 4.69 4.43
N TYR A 144 -6.42 4.12 3.97
CA TYR A 144 -6.40 3.14 2.87
C TYR A 144 -7.39 3.51 1.79
N VAL A 145 -6.99 3.26 0.55
CA VAL A 145 -7.92 3.31 -0.59
C VAL A 145 -8.04 1.91 -1.18
N TRP A 146 -9.27 1.40 -1.21
CA TRP A 146 -9.60 0.09 -1.76
C TRP A 146 -10.16 0.23 -3.15
N PHE A 147 -9.57 -0.49 -4.08
CA PHE A 147 -10.02 -0.53 -5.45
C PHE A 147 -10.80 -1.81 -5.72
N ASN A 148 -11.98 -1.65 -6.33
CA ASN A 148 -12.78 -2.71 -6.91
C ASN A 148 -13.06 -2.34 -8.36
N THR A 149 -12.12 -2.66 -9.25
CA THR A 149 -12.22 -2.35 -10.66
C THR A 149 -12.66 -3.59 -11.41
N THR A 150 -13.80 -3.52 -12.06
CA THR A 150 -14.43 -4.64 -12.78
C THR A 150 -14.53 -4.36 -14.28
N THR A 151 -14.76 -5.41 -15.05
CA THR A 151 -15.11 -5.32 -16.48
C THR A 151 -16.08 -6.41 -16.88
N GLN A 152 -16.99 -6.08 -17.80
CA GLN A 152 -17.86 -7.05 -18.49
C GLN A 152 -17.34 -7.34 -19.91
N SER A 153 -16.27 -6.65 -20.35
CA SER A 153 -15.74 -6.79 -21.70
C SER A 153 -14.83 -8.01 -21.82
N GLU A 154 -15.03 -8.79 -22.88
CA GLU A 154 -14.12 -9.88 -23.23
C GLU A 154 -12.81 -9.36 -23.84
N GLY A 155 -11.71 -10.07 -23.60
CA GLY A 155 -10.41 -9.73 -24.15
C GLY A 155 -9.84 -8.39 -23.67
N MET A 156 -10.18 -8.01 -22.44
CA MET A 156 -9.60 -6.87 -21.76
C MET A 156 -8.10 -7.11 -21.55
N PRO A 157 -7.21 -6.14 -21.82
CA PRO A 157 -5.80 -6.28 -21.49
C PRO A 157 -5.63 -6.33 -19.96
N LYS A 158 -4.53 -6.92 -19.49
CA LYS A 158 -4.22 -6.95 -18.07
C LYS A 158 -3.93 -5.54 -17.54
N LEU A 159 -4.41 -5.24 -16.35
CA LEU A 159 -4.10 -4.00 -15.61
C LEU A 159 -2.67 -4.07 -15.07
N ASN A 160 -1.83 -3.09 -15.42
CA ASN A 160 -0.45 -2.99 -14.94
C ASN A 160 -0.33 -2.11 -13.71
N SER A 161 -1.07 -1.01 -13.66
CA SER A 161 -1.02 -0.10 -12.51
C SER A 161 -2.28 0.73 -12.35
N ILE A 162 -2.47 1.23 -11.13
CA ILE A 162 -3.45 2.25 -10.78
C ILE A 162 -2.69 3.44 -10.22
N THR A 163 -2.82 4.60 -10.83
CA THR A 163 -2.26 5.85 -10.33
C THR A 163 -3.36 6.73 -9.78
N MET A 164 -3.26 7.13 -8.53
CA MET A 164 -4.18 8.04 -7.87
C MET A 164 -3.48 9.38 -7.62
N THR A 165 -4.10 10.46 -8.05
CA THR A 165 -3.61 11.83 -7.87
C THR A 165 -4.69 12.67 -7.23
N VAL A 166 -4.38 13.34 -6.13
CA VAL A 166 -5.25 14.33 -5.47
C VAL A 166 -4.83 15.73 -5.85
N THR A 167 -5.63 16.71 -5.48
CA THR A 167 -5.35 18.14 -5.74
C THR A 167 -3.94 18.51 -5.30
N GLU A 168 -3.26 19.33 -6.10
CA GLU A 168 -1.94 19.85 -5.80
C GLU A 168 -1.91 20.57 -4.44
N GLY A 169 -0.80 20.37 -3.69
CA GLY A 169 -0.63 20.89 -2.33
C GLY A 169 -1.13 19.96 -1.22
N ILE A 170 -1.87 18.90 -1.55
CA ILE A 170 -2.28 17.87 -0.61
C ILE A 170 -1.30 16.70 -0.71
N SER A 171 -0.63 16.34 0.39
CA SER A 171 0.31 15.19 0.40
C SER A 171 -0.37 13.94 0.93
N ILE A 172 -0.40 12.88 0.10
CA ILE A 172 -0.93 11.56 0.45
C ILE A 172 0.16 10.50 0.58
N ALA A 173 1.40 10.83 0.21
CA ALA A 173 2.61 10.01 0.40
C ALA A 173 3.76 10.90 0.86
N GLY A 174 4.87 10.28 1.33
CA GLY A 174 6.04 10.94 1.87
C GLY A 174 6.29 10.54 3.33
N GLU A 175 7.18 11.25 4.01
CA GLU A 175 7.51 11.00 5.41
C GLU A 175 6.79 11.98 6.33
N ARG A 176 6.15 11.45 7.39
CA ARG A 176 5.43 12.24 8.39
C ARG A 176 5.71 11.72 9.78
N MET A 177 6.00 12.64 10.71
CA MET A 177 6.26 12.30 12.10
C MET A 177 4.94 12.11 12.86
N PHE A 178 4.93 11.13 13.75
CA PHE A 178 3.81 10.86 14.66
C PHE A 178 4.18 11.26 16.08
N ASP A 179 3.43 12.19 16.65
CA ASP A 179 3.56 12.56 18.06
C ASP A 179 2.78 11.54 18.91
N PHE A 180 3.51 10.67 19.60
CA PHE A 180 2.92 9.62 20.42
C PHE A 180 2.35 10.15 21.76
N GLN A 181 2.63 11.38 22.14
CA GLN A 181 2.08 11.98 23.37
C GLN A 181 0.65 12.49 23.12
N SER A 182 0.43 13.16 21.99
CA SER A 182 -0.91 13.58 21.57
C SER A 182 -1.69 12.47 20.86
N GLY A 183 -1.01 11.48 20.29
CA GLY A 183 -1.60 10.44 19.46
C GLY A 183 -1.90 10.89 18.03
N GLU A 184 -1.37 12.03 17.61
CA GLU A 184 -1.66 12.71 16.36
C GLU A 184 -0.44 12.80 15.44
N TRP A 185 -0.69 13.05 14.17
CA TRP A 185 0.34 13.32 13.18
C TRP A 185 0.81 14.77 13.27
N GLU A 186 2.11 15.01 13.15
CA GLU A 186 2.62 16.38 12.92
C GLU A 186 2.11 16.92 11.57
N ALA A 187 1.99 18.25 11.47
CA ALA A 187 1.41 18.87 10.29
C ALA A 187 2.29 18.75 9.03
N SER A 188 3.63 18.74 9.22
CA SER A 188 4.58 18.73 8.11
C SER A 188 4.78 17.34 7.51
N VAL A 189 4.85 17.27 6.19
CA VAL A 189 5.25 16.08 5.43
C VAL A 189 6.54 16.40 4.70
N VAL A 190 7.56 15.54 4.84
CA VAL A 190 8.82 15.65 4.11
C VAL A 190 8.71 14.83 2.82
N ASP A 191 9.22 15.37 1.72
CA ASP A 191 9.13 14.74 0.39
C ASP A 191 7.69 14.36 0.03
N GLY A 192 6.74 15.24 0.38
CA GLY A 192 5.32 15.00 0.18
C GLY A 192 4.94 14.89 -1.28
N SER A 193 4.07 13.94 -1.60
CA SER A 193 3.52 13.73 -2.93
C SER A 193 1.99 13.67 -2.88
N ASN A 194 1.36 14.31 -3.87
CA ASN A 194 -0.07 14.21 -4.12
C ASN A 194 -0.44 13.02 -5.01
N CYS A 195 0.53 12.16 -5.36
CA CYS A 195 0.36 11.06 -6.29
C CYS A 195 0.96 9.77 -5.76
N ILE A 196 0.22 8.66 -5.90
CA ILE A 196 0.67 7.30 -5.60
C ILE A 196 0.34 6.40 -6.79
N THR A 197 1.28 5.52 -7.15
CA THR A 197 1.09 4.48 -8.17
C THR A 197 1.19 3.10 -7.52
N LEU A 198 0.13 2.30 -7.67
CA LEU A 198 0.04 0.90 -7.26
C LEU A 198 0.29 -0.01 -8.46
N ASN A 199 1.35 -0.80 -8.42
CA ASN A 199 1.77 -1.67 -9.52
C ASN A 199 1.34 -3.12 -9.29
N PHE A 200 0.96 -3.80 -10.38
CA PHE A 200 0.68 -5.24 -10.44
C PHE A 200 1.83 -5.93 -11.18
N THR A 201 2.69 -6.64 -10.47
CA THR A 201 3.98 -7.16 -10.96
C THR A 201 3.86 -8.02 -12.23
N GLU A 202 2.78 -8.83 -12.36
CA GLU A 202 2.54 -9.69 -13.53
C GLU A 202 1.33 -9.24 -14.35
N GLY A 203 0.83 -8.04 -14.05
CA GLY A 203 -0.44 -7.55 -14.55
C GLY A 203 -1.64 -8.33 -13.97
N PHE A 204 -2.75 -7.68 -13.79
CA PHE A 204 -3.97 -8.21 -13.18
C PHE A 204 -5.10 -8.34 -14.19
N ALA A 205 -5.68 -9.52 -14.32
CA ALA A 205 -6.85 -9.73 -15.17
C ALA A 205 -8.11 -9.25 -14.45
N LEU A 206 -8.76 -8.21 -14.98
CA LEU A 206 -10.02 -7.72 -14.43
C LEU A 206 -11.12 -8.78 -14.58
N GLN A 207 -11.99 -8.84 -13.56
CA GLN A 207 -13.13 -9.77 -13.49
C GLN A 207 -14.44 -8.99 -13.51
N SER A 208 -15.56 -9.68 -13.72
CA SER A 208 -16.89 -9.08 -13.66
C SER A 208 -17.35 -8.77 -12.24
N SER A 209 -16.76 -9.43 -11.23
CA SER A 209 -17.02 -9.19 -9.79
C SER A 209 -15.87 -9.72 -8.96
N TYR A 210 -15.77 -9.25 -7.72
CA TYR A 210 -14.82 -9.73 -6.72
C TYR A 210 -15.52 -10.01 -5.40
N ASP A 211 -15.13 -11.09 -4.75
CA ASP A 211 -15.48 -11.35 -3.35
C ASP A 211 -14.47 -10.61 -2.46
N GLY A 212 -14.71 -9.29 -2.25
CA GLY A 212 -13.85 -8.47 -1.41
C GLY A 212 -13.14 -7.33 -2.12
N VAL A 213 -11.88 -7.09 -1.78
CA VAL A 213 -11.04 -6.01 -2.31
C VAL A 213 -10.11 -6.55 -3.36
N MET A 214 -10.12 -5.94 -4.55
CA MET A 214 -9.21 -6.29 -5.63
C MET A 214 -7.78 -5.88 -5.30
N ALA A 215 -7.58 -4.65 -4.82
CA ALA A 215 -6.29 -4.09 -4.44
C ALA A 215 -6.48 -2.95 -3.44
N ALA A 216 -5.42 -2.65 -2.69
CA ALA A 216 -5.41 -1.56 -1.72
C ALA A 216 -4.13 -0.73 -1.84
N MET A 217 -4.27 0.55 -1.55
CA MET A 217 -3.22 1.56 -1.53
C MET A 217 -3.15 2.18 -0.14
N VAL A 218 -1.95 2.34 0.40
CA VAL A 218 -1.70 3.03 1.67
C VAL A 218 -1.52 4.52 1.40
N CYS A 219 -2.16 5.36 2.21
CA CYS A 219 -2.08 6.81 2.10
C CYS A 219 -1.78 7.45 3.45
N LEU A 220 -1.09 8.59 3.46
CA LEU A 220 -1.09 9.46 4.64
C LEU A 220 -2.50 10.03 4.84
N PRO A 221 -2.94 10.26 6.09
CA PRO A 221 -4.16 11.01 6.36
C PRO A 221 -4.08 12.43 5.76
N ALA A 222 -5.13 12.83 5.04
CA ALA A 222 -5.17 14.11 4.31
C ALA A 222 -6.61 14.60 4.13
N GLU A 223 -6.78 15.92 4.07
CA GLU A 223 -8.05 16.58 3.80
C GLU A 223 -8.32 16.60 2.29
N VAL A 224 -9.02 15.59 1.78
CA VAL A 224 -9.32 15.41 0.35
C VAL A 224 -10.80 15.59 0.04
N SER A 225 -11.66 15.71 1.06
CA SER A 225 -13.10 15.87 0.89
C SER A 225 -13.45 17.12 0.09
N GLY A 226 -14.27 16.97 -0.94
CA GLY A 226 -14.67 18.07 -1.81
C GLY A 226 -13.60 18.53 -2.81
N THR A 227 -12.43 17.89 -2.85
CA THR A 227 -11.36 18.21 -3.81
C THR A 227 -11.40 17.29 -5.02
N ASP A 228 -10.57 17.57 -6.03
CA ASP A 228 -10.44 16.70 -7.20
C ASP A 228 -9.52 15.52 -6.90
N LEU A 229 -9.99 14.32 -7.24
CA LEU A 229 -9.24 13.08 -7.21
C LEU A 229 -9.30 12.46 -8.62
N THR A 230 -8.15 12.18 -9.20
CA THR A 230 -8.01 11.52 -10.49
C THR A 230 -7.45 10.13 -10.29
N VAL A 231 -8.09 9.12 -10.90
CA VAL A 231 -7.60 7.74 -10.92
C VAL A 231 -7.34 7.33 -12.35
N THR A 232 -6.10 6.94 -12.65
CA THR A 232 -5.69 6.46 -13.97
C THR A 232 -5.31 4.99 -13.88
N TYR A 233 -5.94 4.17 -14.68
CA TYR A 233 -5.68 2.75 -14.85
C TYR A 233 -4.83 2.56 -16.10
N THR A 234 -3.67 1.92 -15.98
CA THR A 234 -2.76 1.66 -17.11
C THR A 234 -2.71 0.17 -17.39
N PHE A 235 -2.92 -0.22 -18.63
CA PHE A 235 -2.98 -1.61 -19.07
C PHE A 235 -1.69 -2.07 -19.76
N ALA A 236 -1.53 -3.38 -19.88
CA ALA A 236 -0.31 -4.01 -20.41
C ALA A 236 -0.03 -3.68 -21.89
N ASP A 237 -1.05 -3.31 -22.65
CA ASP A 237 -0.91 -2.89 -24.05
C ASP A 237 -0.64 -1.38 -24.22
N GLY A 238 -0.43 -0.67 -23.10
CA GLY A 238 -0.20 0.78 -23.04
C GLY A 238 -1.47 1.63 -23.09
N SER A 239 -2.65 1.01 -23.18
CA SER A 239 -3.91 1.76 -23.08
C SER A 239 -4.16 2.22 -21.65
N THR A 240 -4.94 3.29 -21.49
CA THR A 240 -5.31 3.87 -20.21
C THR A 240 -6.81 4.13 -20.12
N TYR A 241 -7.29 4.12 -18.89
CA TYR A 241 -8.62 4.65 -18.54
C TYR A 241 -8.45 5.65 -17.40
N THR A 242 -9.04 6.80 -17.48
CA THR A 242 -8.93 7.85 -16.44
C THR A 242 -10.31 8.31 -16.02
N GLU A 243 -10.54 8.35 -14.71
CA GLU A 243 -11.75 8.90 -14.14
C GLU A 243 -11.43 9.99 -13.11
N LYS A 244 -12.34 10.96 -12.98
CA LYS A 244 -12.30 11.98 -11.94
C LYS A 244 -13.39 11.73 -10.92
N LYS A 245 -13.05 11.87 -9.67
CA LYS A 245 -13.96 11.70 -8.53
C LYS A 245 -13.79 12.88 -7.58
N THR A 246 -14.82 13.15 -6.81
CA THR A 246 -14.77 14.11 -5.70
C THR A 246 -15.06 13.33 -4.42
N PRO A 247 -14.07 13.04 -3.58
CA PRO A 247 -14.27 12.32 -2.32
C PRO A 247 -15.25 13.09 -1.43
N SER A 248 -16.17 12.37 -0.80
CA SER A 248 -17.08 12.95 0.19
C SER A 248 -16.55 12.90 1.63
N LYS A 249 -15.39 12.27 1.81
CA LYS A 249 -14.72 12.09 3.10
C LYS A 249 -13.22 12.27 2.94
N ASP A 250 -12.57 12.71 4.00
CA ASP A 250 -11.13 12.80 4.09
C ASP A 250 -10.46 11.43 4.25
N PHE A 251 -9.18 11.35 3.90
CA PHE A 251 -8.32 10.24 4.27
C PHE A 251 -8.01 10.37 5.76
N THR A 252 -8.73 9.65 6.60
CA THR A 252 -8.56 9.72 8.04
C THR A 252 -7.84 8.48 8.58
N THR A 253 -7.15 8.65 9.69
CA THR A 253 -6.39 7.62 10.38
C THR A 253 -7.19 6.34 10.58
N GLY A 254 -6.64 5.20 10.13
CA GLY A 254 -7.23 3.87 10.27
C GLY A 254 -8.46 3.60 9.40
N ASN A 255 -8.90 4.58 8.61
CA ASN A 255 -10.09 4.46 7.79
C ASN A 255 -9.78 4.05 6.34
N THR A 256 -10.80 3.53 5.69
CA THR A 256 -10.76 3.05 4.32
C THR A 256 -11.76 3.80 3.46
N ILE A 257 -11.30 4.25 2.28
CA ILE A 257 -12.15 4.76 1.21
C ILE A 257 -12.21 3.70 0.11
N ARG A 258 -13.42 3.40 -0.35
CA ARG A 258 -13.62 2.45 -1.46
C ARG A 258 -13.84 3.20 -2.76
N ILE A 259 -13.08 2.83 -3.78
CA ILE A 259 -13.24 3.25 -5.17
C ILE A 259 -13.70 2.05 -5.98
N SER A 260 -14.93 2.12 -6.50
CA SER A 260 -15.49 1.09 -7.39
C SER A 260 -15.63 1.67 -8.79
N THR A 261 -15.11 0.95 -9.79
CA THR A 261 -15.07 1.39 -11.19
C THR A 261 -15.37 0.20 -12.09
N GLU A 262 -16.27 0.36 -13.03
CA GLU A 262 -16.45 -0.59 -14.13
C GLU A 262 -15.84 0.01 -15.39
N ILE A 263 -14.93 -0.72 -16.05
CA ILE A 263 -14.22 -0.26 -17.24
C ILE A 263 -14.64 -1.13 -18.42
N ALA A 264 -15.18 -0.51 -19.46
CA ALA A 264 -15.43 -1.16 -20.72
C ALA A 264 -14.21 -1.04 -21.64
N LYS A 265 -13.98 -2.04 -22.49
CA LYS A 265 -12.81 -2.06 -23.38
C LYS A 265 -12.80 -0.90 -24.38
N GLU A 266 -13.98 -0.49 -24.83
CA GLU A 266 -14.20 0.65 -25.71
C GLU A 266 -13.86 2.01 -25.08
N ASP A 267 -13.80 2.09 -23.75
CA ASP A 267 -13.45 3.31 -23.04
C ASP A 267 -11.92 3.48 -22.87
N LEU A 268 -11.15 2.48 -23.29
CA LEU A 268 -9.70 2.55 -23.22
C LEU A 268 -9.14 3.50 -24.26
N VAL A 269 -8.32 4.43 -23.81
CA VAL A 269 -7.57 5.35 -24.66
C VAL A 269 -6.16 4.83 -24.84
N LYS A 270 -5.73 4.68 -26.09
CA LYS A 270 -4.36 4.35 -26.42
C LYS A 270 -3.72 5.59 -27.03
N GLU A 271 -2.69 6.12 -26.36
CA GLU A 271 -1.90 7.16 -26.99
C GLU A 271 -1.24 6.60 -28.24
N ALA A 272 -1.33 7.32 -29.35
CA ALA A 272 -0.64 6.95 -30.56
C ALA A 272 0.87 7.09 -30.32
N ALA A 273 1.59 6.00 -30.53
CA ALA A 273 3.02 6.08 -30.59
C ALA A 273 3.44 6.84 -31.86
N TYR A 274 3.84 8.09 -31.68
CA TYR A 274 4.45 8.84 -32.78
C TYR A 274 5.88 8.33 -32.96
N ASP A 275 6.15 7.64 -34.08
CA ASP A 275 7.52 7.37 -34.52
C ASP A 275 8.05 8.65 -35.19
N LEU A 276 8.62 9.54 -34.40
CA LEU A 276 9.25 10.76 -34.87
C LEU A 276 10.59 10.37 -35.50
N ARG A 277 10.58 10.00 -36.79
CA ARG A 277 11.78 9.80 -37.57
C ARG A 277 12.40 11.17 -37.92
N ILE A 278 13.49 11.48 -37.26
CA ILE A 278 14.33 12.60 -37.71
C ILE A 278 15.03 12.14 -39.02
N LEU A 279 14.52 12.59 -40.14
CA LEU A 279 15.18 12.38 -41.42
C LEU A 279 16.31 13.42 -41.51
N THR A 280 17.56 12.97 -41.39
CA THR A 280 18.72 13.78 -41.75
C THR A 280 18.90 13.65 -43.24
N PHE A 281 18.80 14.77 -43.96
CA PHE A 281 19.07 14.82 -45.38
C PHE A 281 20.54 15.13 -45.61
N GLU A 282 21.28 14.15 -46.14
CA GLU A 282 22.67 14.37 -46.59
C GLU A 282 22.75 14.87 -48.03
N ASP A 283 21.60 14.99 -48.74
CA ASP A 283 21.58 15.29 -50.15
C ASP A 283 20.67 16.49 -50.46
N ALA A 284 21.26 17.54 -51.06
CA ALA A 284 20.58 18.79 -51.40
C ALA A 284 19.46 18.64 -52.48
N ASP A 285 19.39 17.45 -53.13
CA ASP A 285 18.41 17.13 -54.17
C ASP A 285 17.22 16.30 -53.70
N ALA A 286 17.03 16.10 -52.37
CA ALA A 286 15.91 15.34 -51.84
C ALA A 286 14.58 16.07 -52.07
N LYS A 287 13.75 15.52 -52.92
CA LYS A 287 12.39 15.99 -53.10
C LYS A 287 11.50 15.41 -52.00
N PHE A 288 10.82 16.29 -51.26
CA PHE A 288 9.81 15.87 -50.29
C PHE A 288 8.61 15.27 -51.02
N SER A 289 8.27 14.04 -50.68
CA SER A 289 6.95 13.51 -51.01
C SER A 289 6.02 13.79 -49.82
N PRO A 290 4.77 14.19 -50.03
CA PRO A 290 3.83 14.39 -48.93
C PRO A 290 3.60 13.06 -48.24
N TYR A 291 3.75 13.04 -46.94
CA TYR A 291 3.39 11.89 -46.10
C TYR A 291 1.96 12.07 -45.59
N THR A 292 1.18 11.03 -45.73
CA THR A 292 -0.11 10.95 -45.05
C THR A 292 0.10 10.23 -43.75
N LEU A 293 -0.18 10.90 -42.64
CA LEU A 293 -0.20 10.30 -41.32
C LEU A 293 -1.63 9.85 -41.03
N ASP A 294 -1.88 8.55 -41.03
CA ASP A 294 -3.13 8.00 -40.52
C ASP A 294 -3.08 7.94 -39.01
N TYR A 295 -3.92 8.73 -38.37
CA TYR A 295 -4.12 8.71 -36.93
C TYR A 295 -5.55 8.30 -36.64
N ALA A 296 -5.75 7.12 -36.02
CA ALA A 296 -7.05 6.63 -35.54
C ALA A 296 -8.19 6.79 -36.56
N GLY A 297 -7.91 6.58 -37.86
CA GLY A 297 -8.90 6.71 -38.91
C GLY A 297 -9.27 8.15 -39.31
N ALA A 298 -8.56 9.14 -38.76
CA ALA A 298 -8.68 10.52 -39.19
C ALA A 298 -7.60 10.82 -40.23
N GLU A 299 -8.01 11.24 -41.42
CA GLU A 299 -7.13 11.71 -42.47
C GLU A 299 -6.57 13.08 -42.06
N ILE A 300 -5.30 13.12 -41.63
CA ILE A 300 -4.59 14.39 -41.43
C ILE A 300 -4.09 14.82 -42.82
N THR A 301 -4.85 15.65 -43.50
CA THR A 301 -4.40 16.25 -44.72
C THR A 301 -3.34 17.31 -44.50
N THR A 302 -2.17 16.93 -44.77
CA THR A 302 -1.06 17.50 -45.49
C THR A 302 -0.79 19.00 -45.36
N TRP A 303 0.43 19.28 -45.09
CA TRP A 303 1.08 20.53 -45.49
C TRP A 303 1.16 20.58 -46.99
N SER A 304 0.38 21.41 -47.62
CA SER A 304 0.27 21.48 -49.07
C SER A 304 1.14 22.56 -49.71
N ASP A 305 1.80 23.40 -48.95
CA ASP A 305 2.60 24.47 -49.50
C ASP A 305 4.09 24.29 -49.15
N PRO A 306 4.97 24.32 -50.16
CA PRO A 306 6.41 24.45 -49.90
C PRO A 306 6.67 25.81 -49.21
N ILE A 307 7.47 25.79 -48.18
CA ILE A 307 8.02 27.03 -47.61
C ILE A 307 8.88 27.62 -48.70
N ASP A 308 8.43 28.72 -49.31
CA ASP A 308 9.27 29.53 -50.17
C ASP A 308 10.46 30.03 -49.36
N GLU A 309 11.68 29.61 -49.71
CA GLU A 309 12.88 30.20 -49.15
C GLU A 309 12.92 31.69 -49.50
N PRO A 310 13.19 32.58 -48.55
CA PRO A 310 13.43 33.98 -48.87
C PRO A 310 14.73 34.10 -49.64
N GLU A 311 14.69 34.79 -50.79
CA GLU A 311 15.88 35.18 -51.58
C GLU A 311 16.88 36.01 -50.77
#